data_b23a55d22dfbd0ba37977c2843ec1cff
#
_entry.id   b23a55d22dfbd0ba37977c2843ec1cff
#
_cell.length_a   1.000
_cell.length_b   1.000
_cell.length_c   1.000
_cell.angle_alpha   90.00
_cell.angle_beta   90.00
_cell.angle_gamma   90.00
#
_symmetry.space_group_name_H-M   'P 1'
#
loop_
_entity.id
_entity.type
_entity.pdbx_description
1 polymer ?
#
loop_
_entity_poly.entity_id
_entity_poly.type
_entity_poly.pdbx_seq_one_letter_code
_entity_poly.pdbx_strand_id
1 'polypeptide(L)'
;QVAHIDLTRDWDAGRVRDAINFHLKPATCAVLTCAQVAPTFDARFSAVARHYVYRILTRRARPVLDRDRVWWITHSLDLEAMQAASRELVGRHDFTTFRAAQC
;
A
#
# COMPACT_ATOMS: atom_id res chain seq x y z
N GLN A 1 -2.17 2.79 3.71
CA GLN A 1 -2.73 1.60 4.38
C GLN A 1 -3.51 2.02 5.62
N VAL A 2 -4.47 1.21 6.02
CA VAL A 2 -5.27 1.39 7.23
C VAL A 2 -5.07 0.14 8.10
N ALA A 3 -4.90 0.34 9.40
CA ALA A 3 -4.89 -0.70 10.42
C ALA A 3 -5.87 -0.30 11.55
N HIS A 4 -6.37 -1.25 12.30
CA HIS A 4 -7.14 -0.98 13.51
C HIS A 4 -6.46 -1.64 14.71
N ILE A 5 -6.65 -1.06 15.87
CA ILE A 5 -6.17 -1.57 17.16
C ILE A 5 -7.26 -1.36 18.21
N ASP A 6 -7.39 -2.29 19.12
CA ASP A 6 -8.25 -2.16 20.29
C ASP A 6 -7.44 -1.69 21.48
N LEU A 7 -7.95 -0.71 22.20
CA LEU A 7 -7.30 -0.16 23.39
C LEU A 7 -8.17 -0.45 24.62
N THR A 8 -7.53 -0.77 25.73
CA THR A 8 -8.21 -1.08 26.99
C THR A 8 -8.76 0.15 27.72
N ARG A 9 -8.40 1.33 27.27
CA ARG A 9 -8.83 2.62 27.79
C ARG A 9 -9.19 3.54 26.65
N ASP A 10 -10.06 4.49 26.94
CA ASP A 10 -10.35 5.60 26.02
C ASP A 10 -9.15 6.57 26.02
N TRP A 11 -8.55 6.75 24.86
CA TRP A 11 -7.41 7.62 24.63
C TRP A 11 -7.74 8.64 23.54
N ASP A 12 -7.22 9.84 23.69
CA ASP A 12 -7.21 10.82 22.63
C ASP A 12 -6.47 10.28 21.39
N ALA A 13 -7.13 10.30 20.22
CA ALA A 13 -6.60 9.73 19.00
C ALA A 13 -5.28 10.40 18.55
N GLY A 14 -5.11 11.69 18.81
CA GLY A 14 -3.87 12.41 18.52
C GLY A 14 -2.72 11.89 19.37
N ARG A 15 -2.96 11.65 20.67
CA ARG A 15 -1.96 11.08 21.56
C ARG A 15 -1.58 9.66 21.16
N VAL A 16 -2.54 8.85 20.76
CA VAL A 16 -2.26 7.48 20.24
C VAL A 16 -1.37 7.55 18.99
N ARG A 17 -1.71 8.40 18.01
CA ARG A 17 -0.89 8.62 16.83
C ARG A 17 0.54 9.01 17.19
N ASP A 18 0.71 9.98 18.07
CA ASP A 18 2.01 10.51 18.43
C ASP A 18 2.85 9.49 19.20
N ALA A 19 2.24 8.71 20.09
CA ALA A 19 2.90 7.62 20.80
C ALA A 19 3.37 6.52 19.82
N ILE A 20 2.52 6.10 18.89
CA ILE A 20 2.89 5.10 17.88
C ILE A 20 4.07 5.63 17.05
N ASN A 21 4.00 6.88 16.58
CA ASN A 21 5.08 7.48 15.80
C ASN A 21 6.39 7.62 16.57
N PHE A 22 6.32 7.84 17.87
CA PHE A 22 7.52 7.83 18.71
C PHE A 22 8.22 6.47 18.69
N HIS A 23 7.46 5.39 18.83
CA HIS A 23 8.00 4.02 18.86
C HIS A 23 8.36 3.48 17.46
N LEU A 24 7.81 4.05 16.39
CA LEU A 24 8.15 3.65 15.03
C LEU A 24 9.53 4.14 14.57
N LYS A 25 10.19 5.02 15.31
CA LYS A 25 11.55 5.45 14.95
C LYS A 25 12.58 4.32 15.23
N PRO A 26 13.48 4.02 14.31
CA PRO A 26 13.79 4.67 13.02
C PRO A 26 13.11 3.99 11.80
N ALA A 27 11.99 3.32 11.94
CA ALA A 27 11.31 2.65 10.84
C ALA A 27 10.91 3.64 9.71
N THR A 28 10.79 3.13 8.49
CA THR A 28 10.45 3.93 7.30
C THR A 28 8.93 4.09 7.11
N CYS A 29 8.17 4.03 8.18
CA CYS A 29 6.72 4.22 8.18
C CYS A 29 6.30 5.19 9.28
N ALA A 30 5.15 5.84 9.09
CA ALA A 30 4.55 6.73 10.05
C ALA A 30 3.02 6.68 9.97
N VAL A 31 2.37 6.92 11.11
CA VAL A 31 0.92 7.09 11.20
C VAL A 31 0.58 8.55 10.89
N LEU A 32 -0.13 8.81 9.81
CA LEU A 32 -0.54 10.15 9.41
C LEU A 32 -1.79 10.61 10.18
N THR A 33 -2.76 9.70 10.29
CA THR A 33 -4.05 9.97 10.95
C THR A 33 -4.41 8.83 11.89
N CYS A 34 -5.07 9.17 12.98
CA CYS A 34 -5.68 8.22 13.89
C CYS A 34 -7.07 8.75 14.24
N ALA A 35 -8.05 7.88 14.29
CA ALA A 35 -9.43 8.23 14.63
C ALA A 35 -10.08 7.09 15.39
N GLN A 36 -10.97 7.45 16.31
CA GLN A 36 -11.86 6.48 16.93
C GLN A 36 -12.95 6.07 15.93
N VAL A 37 -13.23 4.79 15.87
CA VAL A 37 -14.20 4.19 14.95
C VAL A 37 -15.17 3.30 15.72
N ALA A 38 -16.27 2.91 15.07
CA ALA A 38 -17.22 1.97 15.67
C ALA A 38 -16.55 0.63 16.00
N PRO A 39 -16.97 -0.06 17.08
CA PRO A 39 -16.41 -1.37 17.47
C PRO A 39 -16.54 -2.46 16.40
N THR A 40 -17.43 -2.27 15.44
CA THR A 40 -17.65 -3.19 14.30
C THR A 40 -16.69 -2.92 13.13
N PHE A 41 -15.84 -1.89 13.21
CA PHE A 41 -14.92 -1.56 12.14
C PHE A 41 -13.79 -2.57 12.08
N ASP A 42 -13.54 -3.09 10.88
CA ASP A 42 -12.40 -3.94 10.57
C ASP A 42 -11.64 -3.36 9.37
N ALA A 43 -10.36 -3.05 9.55
CA ALA A 43 -9.55 -2.42 8.52
C ALA A 43 -9.41 -3.26 7.23
N ARG A 44 -9.56 -4.57 7.31
CA ARG A 44 -9.51 -5.49 6.17
C ARG A 44 -10.89 -5.63 5.51
N PHE A 45 -11.92 -5.89 6.30
CA PHE A 45 -13.24 -6.23 5.79
C PHE A 45 -14.13 -5.02 5.52
N SER A 46 -13.91 -3.90 6.22
CA SER A 46 -14.59 -2.63 5.95
C SER A 46 -13.99 -1.85 4.77
N ALA A 47 -12.92 -2.34 4.15
CA ALA A 47 -12.30 -1.67 3.02
C ALA A 47 -13.16 -1.79 1.76
N VAL A 48 -13.51 -0.64 1.18
CA VAL A 48 -14.33 -0.54 -0.05
C VAL A 48 -13.48 -0.43 -1.32
N ALA A 49 -12.21 -0.02 -1.20
CA ALA A 49 -11.29 0.10 -2.33
C ALA A 49 -9.83 -0.09 -1.87
N ARG A 50 -9.00 -0.52 -2.79
CA ARG A 50 -7.54 -0.62 -2.60
C ARG A 50 -6.86 -0.03 -3.82
N HIS A 51 -5.95 0.91 -3.60
CA HIS A 51 -5.18 1.56 -4.65
C HIS A 51 -3.72 1.12 -4.53
N TYR A 52 -3.16 0.67 -5.65
CA TYR A 52 -1.77 0.25 -5.73
C TYR A 52 -1.05 1.05 -6.80
N VAL A 53 0.20 1.42 -6.53
CA VAL A 53 1.07 2.11 -7.48
C VAL A 53 2.37 1.34 -7.59
N TYR A 54 2.66 0.83 -8.79
CA TYR A 54 3.94 0.26 -9.12
C TYR A 54 4.77 1.30 -9.87
N ARG A 55 5.92 1.65 -9.30
CA ARG A 55 6.85 2.59 -9.92
C ARG A 55 7.95 1.81 -10.62
N ILE A 56 8.08 1.99 -11.92
CA ILE A 56 9.10 1.35 -12.75
C ILE A 56 10.09 2.41 -13.19
N LEU A 57 11.37 2.15 -13.02
CA LEU A 57 12.46 3.01 -13.46
C LEU A 57 13.26 2.31 -14.56
N THR A 58 13.19 2.83 -15.78
CA THR A 58 13.89 2.29 -16.95
C THR A 58 15.11 3.12 -17.26
N ARG A 59 16.28 2.72 -16.77
CA ARG A 59 17.57 3.33 -17.10
C ARG A 59 18.72 2.40 -16.74
N ARG A 60 19.89 2.57 -17.37
CA ARG A 60 21.08 1.76 -17.06
C ARG A 60 21.62 2.03 -15.66
N ALA A 61 21.66 3.29 -15.23
CA ALA A 61 22.15 3.64 -13.90
C ALA A 61 21.17 3.20 -12.83
N ARG A 62 21.67 2.52 -11.80
CA ARG A 62 20.86 2.05 -10.67
C ARG A 62 20.18 3.21 -9.91
N PRO A 63 19.01 2.99 -9.32
CA PRO A 63 18.42 3.96 -8.40
C PRO A 63 19.29 4.06 -7.13
N VAL A 64 19.40 5.27 -6.58
CA VAL A 64 20.09 5.52 -5.32
C VAL A 64 19.10 5.97 -4.27
N LEU A 65 18.37 7.05 -4.51
CA LEU A 65 17.39 7.61 -3.59
C LEU A 65 16.11 6.76 -3.48
N ASP A 66 15.67 6.19 -4.61
CA ASP A 66 14.45 5.37 -4.70
C ASP A 66 14.76 3.86 -4.74
N ARG A 67 15.92 3.41 -4.26
CA ARG A 67 16.42 2.04 -4.39
C ARG A 67 15.38 0.98 -4.01
N ASP A 68 14.69 1.16 -2.90
CA ASP A 68 13.74 0.18 -2.38
C ASP A 68 12.26 0.56 -2.67
N ARG A 69 12.05 1.53 -3.59
CA ARG A 69 10.73 2.09 -3.90
C ARG A 69 10.36 2.04 -5.37
N VAL A 70 11.24 1.51 -6.22
CA VAL A 70 11.01 1.37 -7.65
C VAL A 70 11.48 -0.01 -8.12
N TRP A 71 10.76 -0.55 -9.09
CA TRP A 71 11.22 -1.70 -9.84
C TRP A 71 12.19 -1.23 -10.92
N TRP A 72 13.46 -1.55 -10.75
CA TRP A 72 14.49 -1.11 -11.68
C TRP A 72 14.67 -2.11 -12.82
N ILE A 73 14.57 -1.59 -14.03
CA ILE A 73 14.70 -2.32 -15.29
C ILE A 73 15.74 -1.59 -16.15
N THR A 74 16.73 -2.31 -16.66
CA THR A 74 17.85 -1.72 -17.39
C THR A 74 17.61 -1.52 -18.89
N HIS A 75 16.52 -2.08 -19.41
CA HIS A 75 16.10 -1.95 -20.82
C HIS A 75 14.85 -1.10 -20.95
N SER A 76 14.60 -0.63 -22.17
CA SER A 76 13.37 0.11 -22.48
C SER A 76 12.15 -0.81 -22.43
N LEU A 77 11.03 -0.26 -22.02
CA LEU A 77 9.73 -0.92 -22.06
C LEU A 77 8.87 -0.26 -23.14
N ASP A 78 8.07 -1.07 -23.80
CA ASP A 78 7.05 -0.59 -24.73
C ASP A 78 5.82 -0.12 -23.92
N LEU A 79 5.72 1.18 -23.69
CA LEU A 79 4.63 1.77 -22.92
C LEU A 79 3.29 1.66 -23.64
N GLU A 80 3.27 1.69 -24.96
CA GLU A 80 2.02 1.59 -25.75
C GLU A 80 1.46 0.17 -25.63
N ALA A 81 2.30 -0.84 -25.78
CA ALA A 81 1.90 -2.24 -25.60
C ALA A 81 1.45 -2.49 -24.14
N MET A 82 2.14 -1.94 -23.14
CA MET A 82 1.75 -2.04 -21.74
C MET A 82 0.40 -1.38 -21.47
N GLN A 83 0.14 -0.20 -22.04
CA GLN A 83 -1.14 0.48 -21.91
C GLN A 83 -2.26 -0.27 -22.62
N ALA A 84 -2.01 -0.83 -23.81
CA ALA A 84 -2.98 -1.65 -24.51
C ALA A 84 -3.36 -2.88 -23.68
N ALA A 85 -2.37 -3.62 -23.19
CA ALA A 85 -2.60 -4.79 -22.33
C ALA A 85 -3.33 -4.43 -21.01
N SER A 86 -3.02 -3.30 -20.40
CA SER A 86 -3.67 -2.88 -19.15
C SER A 86 -5.16 -2.57 -19.31
N ARG A 87 -5.61 -2.15 -20.51
CA ARG A 87 -7.02 -1.90 -20.77
C ARG A 87 -7.85 -3.19 -20.69
N GLU A 88 -7.27 -4.33 -21.07
CA GLU A 88 -7.91 -5.64 -20.98
C GLU A 88 -8.15 -6.08 -19.52
N LEU A 89 -7.43 -5.46 -18.55
CA LEU A 89 -7.58 -5.76 -17.13
C LEU A 89 -8.61 -4.86 -16.43
N VAL A 90 -9.12 -3.84 -17.14
CA VAL A 90 -10.12 -2.93 -16.58
C VAL A 90 -11.49 -3.59 -16.57
N GLY A 91 -12.14 -3.56 -15.41
CA GLY A 91 -13.49 -4.13 -15.26
C GLY A 91 -13.53 -5.28 -14.25
N ARG A 92 -14.58 -6.08 -14.34
CA ARG A 92 -14.78 -7.23 -13.47
C ARG A 92 -14.35 -8.51 -14.18
N HIS A 93 -13.23 -9.08 -13.74
CA HIS A 93 -12.64 -10.28 -14.30
C HIS A 93 -12.42 -11.33 -13.21
N ASP A 94 -12.33 -12.59 -13.61
CA ASP A 94 -11.86 -13.66 -12.74
C ASP A 94 -10.32 -13.75 -12.80
N PHE A 95 -9.68 -13.30 -11.75
CA PHE A 95 -8.21 -13.37 -11.58
C PHE A 95 -7.75 -14.56 -10.74
N THR A 96 -8.57 -15.59 -10.58
CA THR A 96 -8.26 -16.75 -9.72
C THR A 96 -6.92 -17.39 -10.07
N THR A 97 -6.58 -17.46 -11.36
CA THR A 97 -5.30 -18.01 -11.85
C THR A 97 -4.07 -17.24 -11.34
N PHE A 98 -4.21 -15.95 -11.04
CA PHE A 98 -3.13 -15.09 -10.54
C PHE A 98 -3.08 -15.01 -9.02
N ARG A 99 -4.01 -15.66 -8.32
CA ARG A 99 -4.09 -15.65 -6.87
C ARG A 99 -3.24 -16.79 -6.29
N ALA A 100 -2.52 -16.51 -5.18
CA ALA A 100 -1.85 -17.57 -4.44
C ALA A 100 -2.89 -18.58 -3.89
N ALA A 101 -2.54 -19.87 -3.92
CA ALA A 101 -3.45 -20.95 -3.53
C ALA A 101 -3.96 -20.86 -2.07
N GLN A 102 -3.25 -20.08 -1.23
CA GLN A 102 -3.54 -19.92 0.22
C GLN A 102 -4.13 -18.54 0.56
N CYS A 103 -4.61 -17.78 -0.40
CA CYS A 103 -5.25 -16.48 -0.15
C CYS A 103 -6.77 -16.60 -0.08
#